data_59b486840469e4931a1816a95a0b6342
#
_entry.id   59b486840469e4931a1816a95a0b6342
#
_cell.length_a   1.000
_cell.length_b   1.000
_cell.length_c   1.000
_cell.angle_alpha   90.00
_cell.angle_beta   90.00
_cell.angle_gamma   90.00
#
_symmetry.space_group_name_H-M   'P 1'
#
loop_
_entity.id
_entity.type
_entity.pdbx_description
1 polymer ?
#
loop_
_entity_poly.entity_id
_entity_poly.type
_entity_poly.pdbx_seq_one_letter_code
_entity_poly.pdbx_strand_id
1 'polypeptide(L)' 'MAKTVFSDPFAIERPDDREEYGEERFVMVGAAEGKALLFVAYTEREERIRIISARRATQNEQNDYSRQNA' A
#
# COMPACT_ATOMS: atom_id res chain seq x y z
N MET A 1 -9.00 -7.71 4.65
CA MET A 1 -9.24 -7.30 3.25
C MET A 1 -8.35 -6.15 2.87
N ALA A 2 -7.82 -6.17 1.66
CA ALA A 2 -6.88 -5.14 1.24
C ALA A 2 -7.44 -3.72 1.26
N LYS A 3 -8.74 -3.57 1.07
CA LYS A 3 -9.38 -2.25 1.09
C LYS A 3 -9.30 -1.55 2.43
N THR A 4 -9.18 -2.29 3.54
CA THR A 4 -9.11 -1.67 4.86
C THR A 4 -7.79 -0.96 5.10
N VAL A 5 -6.75 -1.30 4.33
CA VAL A 5 -5.46 -0.61 4.40
C VAL A 5 -5.60 0.88 4.12
N PHE A 6 -6.51 1.25 3.21
CA PHE A 6 -6.73 2.65 2.87
C PHE A 6 -7.38 3.45 3.98
N SER A 7 -7.91 2.79 5.00
CA SER A 7 -8.48 3.44 6.17
C SER A 7 -7.47 3.61 7.30
N ASP A 8 -6.28 3.06 7.17
CA ASP A 8 -5.24 3.19 8.19
C ASP A 8 -4.60 4.58 8.09
N PRO A 9 -4.77 5.45 9.11
CA PRO A 9 -4.17 6.79 9.06
C PRO A 9 -2.65 6.78 9.10
N PHE A 10 -2.04 5.65 9.44
CA PHE A 10 -0.59 5.51 9.51
C PHE A 10 0.00 4.83 8.28
N ALA A 11 -0.83 4.49 7.30
CA ALA A 11 -0.34 3.85 6.08
C ALA A 11 0.67 4.75 5.37
N ILE A 12 1.74 4.14 4.87
CA ILE A 12 2.73 4.86 4.07
C ILE A 12 2.50 4.54 2.61
N GLU A 13 2.48 5.59 1.80
CA GLU A 13 2.21 5.50 0.38
C GLU A 13 3.35 6.14 -0.39
N ARG A 14 3.71 5.52 -1.50
CA ARG A 14 4.71 6.10 -2.39
C ARG A 14 4.45 5.67 -3.82
N PRO A 15 4.92 6.45 -4.82
CA PRO A 15 4.84 6.02 -6.21
C PRO A 15 5.67 4.77 -6.44
N ASP A 16 5.17 3.90 -7.30
CA ASP A 16 5.92 2.74 -7.75
C ASP A 16 6.74 3.16 -8.96
N ASP A 17 8.06 2.99 -8.88
CA ASP A 17 8.97 3.37 -9.95
C ASP A 17 8.84 2.51 -11.20
N ARG A 18 8.13 1.41 -11.10
CA ARG A 18 7.91 0.54 -12.26
C ARG A 18 6.76 1.05 -13.09
N GLU A 19 7.02 2.11 -13.82
CA GLU A 19 6.06 2.62 -14.77
C GLU A 19 6.01 1.71 -15.99
N GLU A 20 5.13 0.74 -15.94
CA GLU A 20 4.82 -0.05 -17.11
C GLU A 20 3.52 0.47 -17.70
N TYR A 21 3.47 0.58 -19.01
CA TYR A 21 2.26 0.94 -19.75
C TYR A 21 1.73 2.36 -19.54
N GLY A 22 2.55 3.26 -19.03
CA GLY A 22 2.15 4.65 -18.87
C GLY A 22 1.11 4.90 -17.80
N GLU A 23 0.82 3.93 -16.95
CA GLU A 23 -0.09 4.11 -15.83
C GLU A 23 0.70 4.43 -14.56
N GLU A 24 0.20 5.40 -13.81
CA GLU A 24 0.76 5.68 -12.50
C GLU A 24 0.38 4.56 -11.54
N ARG A 25 1.40 3.98 -10.93
CA ARG A 25 1.22 2.95 -9.92
C ARG A 25 1.71 3.47 -8.59
N PHE A 26 1.03 3.04 -7.55
CA PHE A 26 1.38 3.38 -6.19
C PHE A 26 1.49 2.11 -5.37
N VAL A 27 2.30 2.17 -4.34
CA VAL A 27 2.38 1.10 -3.35
C VAL A 27 2.10 1.68 -1.97
N MET A 28 1.47 0.89 -1.14
CA MET A 28 1.10 1.31 0.20
C MET A 28 1.37 0.18 1.18
N VAL A 29 1.91 0.51 2.33
CA VAL A 29 2.03 -0.42 3.45
C VAL A 29 1.15 0.11 4.56
N GLY A 30 0.22 -0.69 5.01
CA GLY A 30 -0.69 -0.28 6.06
C GLY A 30 -1.33 -1.48 6.75
N ALA A 31 -1.97 -1.19 7.87
CA ALA A 31 -2.64 -2.22 8.65
C ALA A 31 -4.01 -2.51 8.06
N ALA A 32 -4.25 -3.78 7.79
CA ALA A 32 -5.55 -4.26 7.40
C ALA A 32 -6.34 -4.66 8.65
N GLU A 33 -7.61 -4.94 8.45
CA GLU A 33 -8.45 -5.48 9.49
C GLU A 33 -7.81 -6.72 10.10
N GLY A 34 -7.72 -6.77 11.44
CA GLY A 34 -7.04 -7.87 12.13
C GLY A 34 -5.56 -7.62 12.40
N LYS A 35 -5.08 -6.41 12.16
CA LYS A 35 -3.73 -5.94 12.51
C LYS A 35 -2.59 -6.47 11.63
N ALA A 36 -2.88 -7.18 10.57
CA ALA A 36 -1.82 -7.60 9.65
C ALA A 36 -1.37 -6.41 8.80
N LEU A 37 -0.05 -6.25 8.64
CA LEU A 37 0.47 -5.25 7.72
C LEU A 37 0.50 -5.83 6.31
N LEU A 38 -0.06 -5.11 5.37
CA LEU A 38 -0.12 -5.52 3.98
C LEU A 38 0.64 -4.55 3.09
N PHE A 39 1.24 -5.10 2.06
CA PHE A 39 1.79 -4.33 0.97
C PHE A 39 0.79 -4.40 -0.19
N VAL A 40 0.30 -3.25 -0.61
CA VAL A 40 -0.74 -3.16 -1.63
C VAL A 40 -0.21 -2.33 -2.80
N ALA A 41 -0.27 -2.89 -4.00
CA ALA A 41 0.01 -2.13 -5.22
C ALA A 41 -1.33 -1.78 -5.87
N TYR A 42 -1.48 -0.54 -6.28
CA TYR A 42 -2.73 -0.07 -6.84
C TYR A 42 -2.50 1.04 -7.85
N THR A 43 -3.52 1.30 -8.64
CA THR A 43 -3.55 2.46 -9.54
C THR A 43 -4.71 3.34 -9.12
N GLU A 44 -4.57 4.64 -9.41
CA GLU A 44 -5.65 5.59 -9.21
C GLU A 44 -5.98 6.21 -10.55
N ARG A 45 -7.23 6.10 -10.96
CA ARG A 45 -7.70 6.62 -12.23
C ARG A 45 -9.14 7.10 -12.09
N GLU A 46 -9.39 8.33 -12.49
CA GLU A 46 -10.72 8.94 -12.43
C GLU A 46 -11.34 8.84 -11.05
N GLU A 47 -10.54 9.14 -10.03
CA GLU A 47 -10.94 9.08 -8.62
C GLU A 47 -11.30 7.67 -8.13
N ARG A 48 -10.93 6.64 -8.90
CA ARG A 48 -11.14 5.25 -8.50
C ARG A 48 -9.81 4.59 -8.23
N ILE A 49 -9.78 3.82 -7.17
CA ILE A 49 -8.60 3.02 -6.81
C ILE A 49 -8.82 1.60 -7.28
N ARG A 50 -7.87 1.10 -8.05
CA ARG A 50 -7.89 -0.28 -8.51
C ARG A 50 -6.71 -1.02 -7.91
N ILE A 51 -6.98 -2.02 -7.10
CA ILE A 51 -5.94 -2.82 -6.48
C ILE A 51 -5.39 -3.80 -7.51
N ILE A 52 -4.08 -3.74 -7.72
CA ILE A 52 -3.37 -4.64 -8.63
C ILE A 52 -2.98 -5.91 -7.90
N SER A 53 -2.41 -5.77 -6.70
CA SER A 53 -1.99 -6.91 -5.90
C SER A 53 -1.95 -6.51 -4.42
N ALA A 54 -2.08 -7.49 -3.57
CA ALA A 54 -1.96 -7.31 -2.14
C ALA A 54 -1.30 -8.55 -1.56
N ARG A 55 -0.37 -8.35 -0.64
CA ARG A 55 0.32 -9.44 0.04
C ARG A 55 0.74 -8.97 1.42
N ARG A 56 1.15 -9.88 2.26
CA ARG A 56 1.71 -9.49 3.55
C ARG A 56 2.99 -8.69 3.36
N ALA A 57 3.16 -7.68 4.19
CA ALA A 57 4.38 -6.89 4.17
C ALA A 57 5.57 -7.74 4.59
N THR A 58 6.70 -7.54 3.91
CA THR A 58 7.96 -8.16 4.33
C THR A 58 8.44 -7.52 5.62
N GLN A 59 9.45 -8.14 6.25
CA GLN A 59 10.00 -7.57 7.48
C GLN A 59 10.55 -6.16 7.23
N ASN A 60 11.20 -5.93 6.09
CA ASN A 60 11.71 -4.61 5.76
C ASN A 60 10.59 -3.59 5.61
N GLU A 61 9.49 -3.98 4.99
CA GLU A 61 8.33 -3.12 4.82
C GLU A 61 7.67 -2.80 6.15
N GLN A 62 7.59 -3.80 7.04
CA GLN A 62 7.09 -3.60 8.39
C GLN A 62 7.97 -2.64 9.17
N ASN A 63 9.28 -2.75 9.02
CA ASN A 63 10.23 -1.86 9.67
C ASN A 63 10.07 -0.42 9.19
N ASP A 64 9.86 -0.23 7.89
CA ASP A 64 9.63 1.09 7.33
C ASP A 64 8.36 1.71 7.89
N TYR A 65 7.29 0.92 7.98
CA TYR A 65 6.03 1.37 8.56
C TYR A 65 6.23 1.82 10.01
N SER A 66 6.90 1.00 10.80
CA SER A 66 7.16 1.31 12.20
C SER A 66 8.04 2.55 12.37
N ARG A 67 9.03 2.69 11.52
CA ARG A 67 9.95 3.84 11.57
C ARG A 67 9.24 5.14 11.25
N GLN A 68 8.38 5.12 10.25
CA GLN A 68 7.62 6.31 9.86
C GLN A 68 6.63 6.74 10.93
N ASN A 69 6.19 5.82 11.74
CA ASN A 69 5.16 6.06 12.77
C ASN A 69 5.71 6.00 14.20
N ALA A 70 7.01 6.00 14.34
CA ALA A 70 7.66 6.00 15.66
C ALA A 70 7.55 7.36 16.33
#